data_9b78de5242a0562d15d9dfde90827553
#
_entry.id   9b78de5242a0562d15d9dfde90827553
#
_cell.length_a   1.000
_cell.length_b   1.000
_cell.length_c   1.000
_cell.angle_alpha   90.00
_cell.angle_beta   90.00
_cell.angle_gamma   90.00
#
_symmetry.space_group_name_H-M   'P 1'
#
loop_
_entity.id
_entity.type
_entity.pdbx_description
1 polymer ?
#
loop_
_entity_poly.entity_id
_entity_poly.type
_entity_poly.pdbx_seq_one_letter_code
_entity_poly.pdbx_strand_id
1 'polypeptide(L)'
;MEKTIHFLATYNYPEGVKTRDFTNGSYYEGFTRLLPILDESERKLSKELIKPNLKPRELDSGNTIAPFLIALDLGMKEELLPIVESWESKKIQSSSYFEHKERRKNIVFFLEDPEIIKSNMRKIGHLLESVDELKRWLGITGYSDLEWAALSVKAVFEYNNERHKEMLKLFLGIKAPEAAKPMLYLYAIPKLASETKHWFIENPYFAIEGLVPTVLDGDKKSPSWQ
;
A
#
# COMPACT_ATOMS: atom_id res chain seq x y z
N MET A 1 12.40 -25.92 -17.58
CA MET A 1 12.14 -24.54 -17.10
C MET A 1 11.04 -23.85 -17.89
N GLU A 2 11.12 -23.73 -19.22
CA GLU A 2 10.09 -23.12 -20.09
C GLU A 2 8.67 -23.67 -19.84
N LYS A 3 8.51 -25.00 -19.74
CA LYS A 3 7.23 -25.65 -19.44
C LYS A 3 6.65 -25.24 -18.07
N THR A 4 7.51 -25.04 -17.06
CA THR A 4 7.11 -24.63 -15.72
C THR A 4 6.65 -23.17 -15.72
N ILE A 5 7.37 -22.29 -16.40
CA ILE A 5 7.00 -20.87 -16.56
C ILE A 5 5.71 -20.75 -17.37
N HIS A 6 5.59 -21.47 -18.49
CA HIS A 6 4.38 -21.52 -19.29
C HIS A 6 3.18 -22.01 -18.46
N PHE A 7 3.35 -23.08 -17.69
CA PHE A 7 2.32 -23.60 -16.79
C PHE A 7 1.87 -22.54 -15.79
N LEU A 8 2.82 -21.87 -15.11
CA LEU A 8 2.50 -20.82 -14.12
C LEU A 8 1.81 -19.61 -14.75
N ALA A 9 2.16 -19.26 -16.00
CA ALA A 9 1.59 -18.11 -16.70
C ALA A 9 0.21 -18.38 -17.33
N THR A 10 -0.07 -19.62 -17.72
CA THR A 10 -1.26 -19.97 -18.51
C THR A 10 -2.24 -20.88 -17.80
N TYR A 11 -1.94 -21.25 -16.54
CA TYR A 11 -2.80 -22.17 -15.80
C TYR A 11 -4.16 -21.54 -15.49
N ASN A 12 -5.13 -21.87 -16.34
CA ASN A 12 -6.54 -21.66 -16.05
C ASN A 12 -7.00 -22.79 -15.15
N TYR A 13 -7.43 -22.45 -13.95
CA TYR A 13 -7.96 -23.43 -12.99
C TYR A 13 -9.10 -24.23 -13.65
N PRO A 14 -9.08 -25.58 -13.56
CA PRO A 14 -10.23 -26.38 -13.97
C PRO A 14 -11.46 -25.93 -13.21
N GLU A 15 -12.60 -25.78 -13.90
CA GLU A 15 -13.89 -25.52 -13.25
C GLU A 15 -14.13 -26.59 -12.16
N GLY A 16 -14.35 -26.14 -10.91
CA GLY A 16 -14.61 -27.01 -9.77
C GLY A 16 -13.47 -27.22 -8.77
N VAL A 17 -12.25 -26.79 -9.07
CA VAL A 17 -11.16 -26.78 -8.07
C VAL A 17 -11.37 -25.61 -7.12
N LYS A 18 -11.63 -25.91 -5.85
CA LYS A 18 -11.80 -24.88 -4.83
C LYS A 18 -10.50 -24.10 -4.70
N THR A 19 -10.57 -22.80 -5.00
CA THR A 19 -9.44 -21.84 -4.97
C THR A 19 -8.65 -21.81 -3.67
N ARG A 20 -9.16 -22.38 -2.58
CA ARG A 20 -8.48 -22.50 -1.30
C ARG A 20 -7.16 -23.28 -1.34
N ASP A 21 -7.03 -24.25 -2.25
CA ASP A 21 -5.81 -25.08 -2.33
C ASP A 21 -4.66 -24.38 -3.06
N PHE A 22 -4.96 -23.32 -3.81
CA PHE A 22 -3.98 -22.58 -4.63
C PHE A 22 -3.65 -21.17 -4.09
N THR A 23 -4.40 -20.66 -3.14
CA THR A 23 -4.07 -19.45 -2.36
C THR A 23 -2.89 -19.70 -1.42
N ASN A 24 -2.55 -20.95 -1.15
CA ASN A 24 -1.36 -21.34 -0.41
C ASN A 24 -0.11 -21.24 -1.28
N GLY A 25 0.27 -20.06 -1.72
CA GLY A 25 1.64 -19.64 -2.04
C GLY A 25 2.56 -20.57 -2.87
N SER A 26 2.26 -21.85 -3.02
CA SER A 26 3.20 -22.84 -3.51
C SER A 26 3.74 -22.61 -4.92
N TYR A 27 2.91 -22.08 -5.82
CA TYR A 27 3.36 -21.79 -7.19
C TYR A 27 4.14 -20.48 -7.26
N TYR A 28 3.66 -19.45 -6.56
CA TYR A 28 4.37 -18.18 -6.44
C TYR A 28 5.70 -18.37 -5.71
N GLU A 29 5.71 -19.09 -4.59
CA GLU A 29 6.93 -19.44 -3.87
C GLU A 29 7.91 -20.27 -4.73
N GLY A 30 7.40 -21.18 -5.55
CA GLY A 30 8.23 -21.91 -6.51
C GLY A 30 8.90 -20.99 -7.52
N PHE A 31 8.15 -20.02 -8.07
CA PHE A 31 8.69 -19.06 -9.02
C PHE A 31 9.69 -18.10 -8.37
N THR A 32 9.40 -17.56 -7.20
CA THR A 32 10.31 -16.64 -6.49
C THR A 32 11.66 -17.28 -6.16
N ARG A 33 11.68 -18.59 -5.89
CA ARG A 33 12.93 -19.34 -5.69
C ARG A 33 13.75 -19.51 -6.99
N LEU A 34 13.10 -19.51 -8.15
CA LEU A 34 13.77 -19.61 -9.44
C LEU A 34 14.29 -18.27 -9.95
N LEU A 35 13.68 -17.16 -9.55
CA LEU A 35 14.05 -15.82 -10.02
C LEU A 35 15.54 -15.47 -9.93
N PRO A 36 16.26 -15.78 -8.83
CA PRO A 36 17.68 -15.46 -8.70
C PRO A 36 18.58 -16.22 -9.68
N ILE A 37 18.11 -17.37 -10.20
CA ILE A 37 18.87 -18.24 -11.10
C ILE A 37 18.48 -18.08 -12.57
N LEU A 38 17.42 -17.29 -12.87
CA LEU A 38 17.04 -16.98 -14.25
C LEU A 38 18.08 -16.04 -14.89
N ASP A 39 18.56 -16.40 -16.06
CA ASP A 39 19.35 -15.50 -16.89
C ASP A 39 18.49 -14.42 -17.56
N GLU A 40 19.12 -13.47 -18.25
CA GLU A 40 18.45 -12.35 -18.91
C GLU A 40 17.44 -12.81 -19.97
N SER A 41 17.78 -13.86 -20.74
CA SER A 41 16.90 -14.40 -21.78
C SER A 41 15.68 -15.10 -21.18
N GLU A 42 15.87 -15.83 -20.09
CA GLU A 42 14.79 -16.50 -19.35
C GLU A 42 13.88 -15.50 -18.65
N ARG A 43 14.43 -14.42 -18.09
CA ARG A 43 13.64 -13.30 -17.52
C ARG A 43 12.80 -12.64 -18.60
N LYS A 44 13.37 -12.36 -19.77
CA LYS A 44 12.64 -11.78 -20.89
C LYS A 44 11.51 -12.68 -21.36
N LEU A 45 11.77 -13.98 -21.53
CA LEU A 45 10.75 -14.96 -21.89
C LEU A 45 9.64 -15.02 -20.84
N SER A 46 9.99 -15.00 -19.57
CA SER A 46 9.01 -14.99 -18.46
C SER A 46 8.07 -13.78 -18.54
N LYS A 47 8.60 -12.58 -18.83
CA LYS A 47 7.81 -11.37 -19.04
C LYS A 47 6.82 -11.52 -20.20
N GLU A 48 7.27 -12.02 -21.34
CA GLU A 48 6.40 -12.22 -22.52
C GLU A 48 5.28 -13.23 -22.25
N LEU A 49 5.57 -14.30 -21.51
CA LEU A 49 4.58 -15.33 -21.16
C LEU A 49 3.53 -14.85 -20.15
N ILE A 50 3.91 -13.94 -19.26
CA ILE A 50 3.00 -13.42 -18.22
C ILE A 50 2.12 -12.29 -18.75
N LYS A 51 2.63 -11.44 -19.62
CA LYS A 51 1.97 -10.25 -20.14
C LYS A 51 0.50 -10.46 -20.60
N PRO A 52 0.14 -11.52 -21.38
CA PRO A 52 -1.25 -11.76 -21.77
C PRO A 52 -2.19 -12.06 -20.61
N ASN A 53 -1.67 -12.45 -19.43
CA ASN A 53 -2.43 -12.83 -18.25
C ASN A 53 -2.63 -11.66 -17.27
N LEU A 54 -2.05 -10.49 -17.53
CA LEU A 54 -2.21 -9.29 -16.73
C LEU A 54 -3.49 -8.55 -17.12
N LYS A 55 -4.65 -9.12 -16.78
CA LYS A 55 -5.97 -8.53 -17.11
C LYS A 55 -6.60 -7.88 -15.89
N PRO A 56 -7.05 -6.60 -15.97
CA PRO A 56 -7.62 -5.87 -14.83
C PRO A 56 -8.78 -6.58 -14.13
N ARG A 57 -9.63 -7.27 -14.91
CA ARG A 57 -10.83 -7.96 -14.39
C ARG A 57 -10.52 -9.18 -13.52
N GLU A 58 -9.35 -9.77 -13.67
CA GLU A 58 -8.99 -11.01 -12.98
C GLU A 58 -8.54 -10.74 -11.53
N LEU A 59 -8.07 -9.54 -11.23
CA LEU A 59 -7.81 -9.09 -9.85
C LEU A 59 -9.06 -9.04 -8.98
N ASP A 60 -10.22 -8.83 -9.59
CA ASP A 60 -11.49 -8.73 -8.86
C ASP A 60 -12.10 -10.11 -8.56
N SER A 61 -11.78 -11.14 -9.34
CA SER A 61 -12.32 -12.50 -9.18
C SER A 61 -11.58 -13.35 -8.13
N GLY A 62 -10.46 -12.88 -7.61
CA GLY A 62 -9.67 -13.59 -6.60
C GLY A 62 -8.88 -14.80 -7.10
N ASN A 63 -9.09 -15.19 -8.35
CA ASN A 63 -8.58 -16.48 -8.85
C ASN A 63 -7.20 -16.42 -9.50
N THR A 64 -6.66 -15.23 -9.82
CA THR A 64 -5.47 -15.11 -10.68
C THR A 64 -4.49 -14.03 -10.27
N ILE A 65 -4.17 -13.97 -8.98
CA ILE A 65 -3.18 -12.98 -8.51
C ILE A 65 -1.72 -13.37 -8.81
N ALA A 66 -1.44 -14.65 -8.98
CA ALA A 66 -0.08 -15.13 -9.22
C ALA A 66 0.62 -14.41 -10.39
N PRO A 67 -0.01 -14.18 -11.57
CA PRO A 67 0.61 -13.41 -12.64
C PRO A 67 1.03 -12.00 -12.23
N PHE A 68 0.25 -11.31 -11.40
CA PHE A 68 0.59 -9.97 -10.93
C PHE A 68 1.76 -9.96 -9.95
N LEU A 69 1.83 -10.93 -9.05
CA LEU A 69 2.96 -11.08 -8.14
C LEU A 69 4.25 -11.43 -8.89
N ILE A 70 4.16 -12.32 -9.89
CA ILE A 70 5.28 -12.65 -10.76
C ILE A 70 5.71 -11.43 -11.58
N ALA A 71 4.77 -10.64 -12.09
CA ALA A 71 5.07 -9.39 -12.80
C ALA A 71 5.78 -8.37 -11.89
N LEU A 72 5.39 -8.26 -10.61
CA LEU A 72 6.11 -7.46 -9.63
C LEU A 72 7.56 -7.90 -9.50
N ASP A 73 7.78 -9.20 -9.29
CA ASP A 73 9.11 -9.75 -9.08
C ASP A 73 9.99 -9.67 -10.35
N LEU A 74 9.38 -9.67 -11.53
CA LEU A 74 10.06 -9.46 -12.81
C LEU A 74 10.30 -7.97 -13.14
N GLY A 75 9.83 -7.05 -12.31
CA GLY A 75 10.03 -5.61 -12.53
C GLY A 75 9.16 -5.02 -13.65
N MET A 76 7.95 -5.53 -13.87
CA MET A 76 7.05 -5.11 -14.97
C MET A 76 6.18 -3.91 -14.58
N LYS A 77 6.80 -2.78 -14.23
CA LYS A 77 6.08 -1.56 -13.79
C LYS A 77 5.19 -0.98 -14.89
N GLU A 78 5.70 -0.94 -16.11
CA GLU A 78 5.01 -0.34 -17.26
C GLU A 78 3.71 -1.07 -17.60
N GLU A 79 3.69 -2.39 -17.43
CA GLU A 79 2.51 -3.22 -17.65
C GLU A 79 1.51 -3.13 -16.50
N LEU A 80 1.99 -2.94 -15.27
CA LEU A 80 1.15 -2.87 -14.08
C LEU A 80 0.49 -1.50 -13.90
N LEU A 81 1.12 -0.42 -14.31
CA LEU A 81 0.59 0.94 -14.15
C LEU A 81 -0.79 1.13 -14.77
N PRO A 82 -1.05 0.79 -16.05
CA PRO A 82 -2.38 0.94 -16.64
C PRO A 82 -3.46 0.13 -15.90
N ILE A 83 -3.08 -1.01 -15.32
CA ILE A 83 -3.99 -1.87 -14.56
C ILE A 83 -4.41 -1.16 -13.27
N VAL A 84 -3.44 -0.62 -12.53
CA VAL A 84 -3.70 0.14 -11.29
C VAL A 84 -4.56 1.38 -11.58
N GLU A 85 -4.26 2.10 -12.65
CA GLU A 85 -5.02 3.28 -13.07
C GLU A 85 -6.46 2.95 -13.47
N SER A 86 -6.70 1.75 -14.00
CA SER A 86 -8.04 1.29 -14.39
C SER A 86 -8.94 0.87 -13.22
N TRP A 87 -8.41 0.75 -12.01
CA TRP A 87 -9.20 0.34 -10.85
C TRP A 87 -10.28 1.35 -10.50
N GLU A 88 -11.51 0.85 -10.30
CA GLU A 88 -12.65 1.65 -9.88
C GLU A 88 -12.88 1.52 -8.38
N SER A 89 -12.87 2.64 -7.65
CA SER A 89 -13.02 2.70 -6.19
C SER A 89 -14.24 1.92 -5.66
N LYS A 90 -15.37 2.02 -6.35
CA LYS A 90 -16.63 1.35 -5.94
C LYS A 90 -16.55 -0.18 -6.01
N LYS A 91 -15.87 -0.72 -7.02
CA LYS A 91 -15.69 -2.17 -7.18
C LYS A 91 -14.69 -2.74 -6.16
N ILE A 92 -13.68 -1.97 -5.83
CA ILE A 92 -12.63 -2.36 -4.89
C ILE A 92 -13.15 -2.44 -3.47
N GLN A 93 -13.96 -1.47 -3.04
CA GLN A 93 -14.52 -1.41 -1.69
C GLN A 93 -15.52 -2.54 -1.41
N SER A 94 -16.20 -3.07 -2.44
CA SER A 94 -17.16 -4.15 -2.29
C SER A 94 -16.53 -5.55 -2.16
N SER A 95 -15.24 -5.70 -2.47
CA SER A 95 -14.57 -6.99 -2.35
C SER A 95 -14.23 -7.29 -0.89
N SER A 96 -14.96 -8.23 -0.29
CA SER A 96 -14.91 -8.60 1.12
C SER A 96 -13.64 -9.38 1.55
N TYR A 97 -12.73 -9.67 0.65
CA TYR A 97 -11.55 -10.49 0.95
C TYR A 97 -10.36 -9.65 1.37
N PHE A 98 -9.97 -9.78 2.65
CA PHE A 98 -8.81 -9.14 3.26
C PHE A 98 -7.50 -9.38 2.47
N GLU A 99 -7.29 -10.59 1.99
CA GLU A 99 -6.12 -10.95 1.17
C GLU A 99 -5.98 -10.13 -0.11
N HIS A 100 -7.08 -9.71 -0.74
CA HIS A 100 -7.03 -8.89 -1.95
C HIS A 100 -6.57 -7.47 -1.68
N LYS A 101 -6.85 -6.95 -0.49
CA LYS A 101 -6.40 -5.60 -0.07
C LYS A 101 -4.88 -5.53 0.05
N GLU A 102 -4.29 -6.47 0.77
CA GLU A 102 -2.84 -6.58 0.96
C GLU A 102 -2.09 -6.63 -0.39
N ARG A 103 -2.59 -7.44 -1.30
CA ARG A 103 -1.99 -7.66 -2.59
C ARG A 103 -2.05 -6.43 -3.50
N ARG A 104 -3.18 -5.71 -3.49
CA ARG A 104 -3.32 -4.43 -4.22
C ARG A 104 -2.37 -3.37 -3.68
N LYS A 105 -2.27 -3.24 -2.35
CA LYS A 105 -1.29 -2.33 -1.72
C LYS A 105 0.13 -2.63 -2.21
N ASN A 106 0.52 -3.90 -2.23
CA ASN A 106 1.85 -4.29 -2.70
C ASN A 106 2.10 -3.91 -4.16
N ILE A 107 1.11 -4.08 -5.05
CA ILE A 107 1.21 -3.65 -6.44
C ILE A 107 1.38 -2.13 -6.52
N VAL A 108 0.57 -1.36 -5.79
CA VAL A 108 0.67 0.11 -5.78
C VAL A 108 2.04 0.57 -5.28
N PHE A 109 2.50 0.02 -4.15
CA PHE A 109 3.82 0.36 -3.61
C PHE A 109 4.99 0.01 -4.53
N PHE A 110 4.82 -1.00 -5.38
CA PHE A 110 5.85 -1.39 -6.33
C PHE A 110 6.08 -0.34 -7.43
N LEU A 111 5.09 0.49 -7.73
CA LEU A 111 5.20 1.54 -8.75
C LEU A 111 6.25 2.60 -8.39
N GLU A 112 6.56 2.77 -7.09
CA GLU A 112 7.61 3.64 -6.53
C GLU A 112 7.51 5.13 -6.89
N ASP A 113 6.52 5.54 -7.69
CA ASP A 113 6.24 6.94 -7.95
C ASP A 113 5.35 7.51 -6.84
N PRO A 114 5.79 8.54 -6.09
CA PRO A 114 5.06 9.07 -4.95
C PRO A 114 3.66 9.56 -5.29
N GLU A 115 3.47 10.24 -6.43
CA GLU A 115 2.17 10.79 -6.82
C GLU A 115 1.20 9.69 -7.26
N ILE A 116 1.70 8.72 -8.02
CA ILE A 116 0.91 7.56 -8.44
C ILE A 116 0.48 6.74 -7.22
N ILE A 117 1.39 6.51 -6.27
CA ILE A 117 1.12 5.77 -5.04
C ILE A 117 0.09 6.52 -4.20
N LYS A 118 0.28 7.81 -3.93
CA LYS A 118 -0.66 8.62 -3.15
C LYS A 118 -2.08 8.59 -3.75
N SER A 119 -2.18 8.84 -5.05
CA SER A 119 -3.47 8.87 -5.73
C SER A 119 -4.17 7.51 -5.71
N ASN A 120 -3.44 6.43 -5.98
CA ASN A 120 -4.02 5.09 -6.02
C ASN A 120 -4.33 4.52 -4.64
N MET A 121 -3.50 4.78 -3.61
CA MET A 121 -3.83 4.39 -2.24
C MET A 121 -5.13 5.05 -1.75
N ARG A 122 -5.34 6.34 -2.05
CA ARG A 122 -6.61 7.02 -1.77
C ARG A 122 -7.78 6.45 -2.58
N LYS A 123 -7.56 6.19 -3.85
CA LYS A 123 -8.57 5.62 -4.76
C LYS A 123 -9.05 4.24 -4.27
N ILE A 124 -8.15 3.37 -3.84
CA ILE A 124 -8.50 2.06 -3.30
C ILE A 124 -8.99 2.13 -1.85
N GLY A 125 -8.80 3.25 -1.16
CA GLY A 125 -9.25 3.46 0.21
C GLY A 125 -8.59 2.55 1.25
N HIS A 126 -7.40 2.02 0.97
CA HIS A 126 -6.70 1.09 1.86
C HIS A 126 -5.68 1.82 2.71
N LEU A 127 -5.94 1.89 3.99
CA LEU A 127 -5.04 2.45 4.99
C LEU A 127 -3.81 1.55 5.20
N LEU A 128 -2.77 2.13 5.75
CA LEU A 128 -1.56 1.40 6.16
C LEU A 128 -1.87 0.64 7.46
N GLU A 129 -1.62 -0.65 7.47
CA GLU A 129 -2.04 -1.52 8.57
C GLU A 129 -0.87 -2.09 9.39
N SER A 130 0.37 -1.77 8.97
CA SER A 130 1.59 -2.22 9.64
C SER A 130 2.67 -1.14 9.71
N VAL A 131 3.63 -1.36 10.61
CA VAL A 131 4.82 -0.50 10.74
C VAL A 131 5.65 -0.50 9.45
N ASP A 132 5.74 -1.64 8.78
CA ASP A 132 6.54 -1.75 7.55
C ASP A 132 5.88 -1.04 6.38
N GLU A 133 4.54 -1.07 6.28
CA GLU A 133 3.82 -0.26 5.30
C GLU A 133 3.99 1.24 5.58
N LEU A 134 3.91 1.65 6.84
CA LEU A 134 4.16 3.05 7.23
C LEU A 134 5.58 3.49 6.90
N LYS A 135 6.59 2.67 7.21
CA LYS A 135 8.00 2.95 6.84
C LYS A 135 8.15 3.08 5.33
N ARG A 136 7.55 2.16 4.58
CA ARG A 136 7.61 2.18 3.12
C ARG A 136 6.93 3.42 2.56
N TRP A 137 5.74 3.78 3.08
CA TRP A 137 5.04 5.02 2.73
C TRP A 137 5.91 6.24 2.96
N LEU A 138 6.48 6.38 4.16
CA LEU A 138 7.37 7.49 4.51
C LEU A 138 8.64 7.52 3.65
N GLY A 139 9.20 6.35 3.33
CA GLY A 139 10.38 6.23 2.48
C GLY A 139 10.13 6.66 1.04
N ILE A 140 8.93 6.43 0.50
CA ILE A 140 8.56 6.78 -0.88
C ILE A 140 8.06 8.22 -0.96
N THR A 141 7.14 8.61 -0.08
CA THR A 141 6.49 9.92 -0.12
C THR A 141 7.27 11.02 0.59
N GLY A 142 8.29 10.66 1.34
CA GLY A 142 8.91 11.56 2.32
C GLY A 142 7.86 12.02 3.34
N TYR A 143 7.81 13.33 3.57
CA TYR A 143 6.80 13.93 4.45
C TYR A 143 5.66 14.63 3.68
N SER A 144 5.55 14.39 2.36
CA SER A 144 4.58 15.08 1.51
C SER A 144 3.12 14.64 1.73
N ASP A 145 2.89 13.50 2.43
CA ASP A 145 1.54 12.99 2.71
C ASP A 145 1.45 12.30 4.07
N LEU A 146 1.77 13.03 5.12
CA LEU A 146 1.63 12.57 6.51
C LEU A 146 0.16 12.49 6.96
N GLU A 147 -0.76 13.14 6.25
CA GLU A 147 -2.19 13.08 6.56
C GLU A 147 -2.73 11.65 6.39
N TRP A 148 -2.35 10.98 5.29
CA TRP A 148 -2.74 9.58 5.07
C TRP A 148 -2.13 8.63 6.10
N ALA A 149 -0.90 8.90 6.51
CA ALA A 149 -0.24 8.16 7.57
C ALA A 149 -0.94 8.34 8.92
N ALA A 150 -1.35 9.56 9.28
CA ALA A 150 -2.09 9.84 10.52
C ALA A 150 -3.47 9.17 10.53
N LEU A 151 -4.21 9.20 9.42
CA LEU A 151 -5.47 8.46 9.28
C LEU A 151 -5.27 6.96 9.49
N SER A 152 -4.18 6.42 8.96
CA SER A 152 -3.83 5.00 9.11
C SER A 152 -3.50 4.66 10.56
N VAL A 153 -2.69 5.49 11.24
CA VAL A 153 -2.37 5.34 12.67
C VAL A 153 -3.65 5.35 13.51
N LYS A 154 -4.56 6.30 13.27
CA LYS A 154 -5.87 6.36 13.95
C LYS A 154 -6.66 5.07 13.75
N ALA A 155 -6.80 4.61 12.51
CA ALA A 155 -7.59 3.42 12.20
C ALA A 155 -7.04 2.16 12.87
N VAL A 156 -5.73 1.94 12.81
CA VAL A 156 -5.08 0.80 13.48
C VAL A 156 -5.26 0.89 15.00
N PHE A 157 -5.23 2.12 15.54
CA PHE A 157 -5.48 2.35 16.98
C PHE A 157 -6.88 1.96 17.40
N GLU A 158 -7.89 2.18 16.57
CA GLU A 158 -9.29 1.83 16.87
C GLU A 158 -9.53 0.31 16.86
N TYR A 159 -8.79 -0.44 16.03
CA TYR A 159 -9.05 -1.86 15.78
C TYR A 159 -8.06 -2.85 16.43
N ASN A 160 -6.83 -2.43 16.80
CA ASN A 160 -5.80 -3.36 17.28
C ASN A 160 -4.84 -2.73 18.29
N ASN A 161 -4.89 -3.23 19.53
CA ASN A 161 -4.20 -2.63 20.69
C ASN A 161 -2.66 -2.74 20.70
N GLU A 162 -2.04 -3.69 20.01
CA GLU A 162 -0.56 -3.85 20.06
C GLU A 162 0.16 -3.20 18.89
N ARG A 163 -0.33 -3.41 17.67
CA ARG A 163 0.28 -2.84 16.46
C ARG A 163 0.23 -1.31 16.43
N HIS A 164 -0.80 -0.71 17.05
CA HIS A 164 -0.93 0.74 17.08
C HIS A 164 0.21 1.43 17.84
N LYS A 165 0.72 0.83 18.91
CA LYS A 165 1.80 1.45 19.71
C LYS A 165 3.07 1.63 18.89
N GLU A 166 3.44 0.65 18.09
CA GLU A 166 4.62 0.72 17.26
C GLU A 166 4.46 1.72 16.10
N MET A 167 3.28 1.72 15.44
CA MET A 167 2.96 2.69 14.39
C MET A 167 2.92 4.11 14.93
N LEU A 168 2.27 4.33 16.10
CA LEU A 168 2.24 5.63 16.76
C LEU A 168 3.64 6.08 17.15
N LYS A 169 4.44 5.21 17.75
CA LYS A 169 5.83 5.50 18.13
C LYS A 169 6.68 5.93 16.92
N LEU A 170 6.54 5.21 15.80
CA LEU A 170 7.23 5.57 14.56
C LEU A 170 6.77 6.96 14.08
N PHE A 171 5.46 7.21 14.08
CA PHE A 171 4.89 8.48 13.63
C PHE A 171 5.31 9.65 14.52
N LEU A 172 5.28 9.48 15.84
CA LEU A 172 5.76 10.47 16.82
C LEU A 172 7.28 10.76 16.69
N GLY A 173 8.03 9.85 16.09
CA GLY A 173 9.45 10.05 15.81
C GLY A 173 9.73 11.03 14.66
N ILE A 174 8.73 11.46 13.90
CA ILE A 174 8.88 12.40 12.78
C ILE A 174 9.12 13.80 13.33
N LYS A 175 10.30 14.36 13.04
CA LYS A 175 10.72 15.71 13.45
C LYS A 175 10.79 16.61 12.22
N ALA A 176 9.61 17.08 11.78
CA ALA A 176 9.46 17.92 10.61
C ALA A 176 8.21 18.81 10.73
N PRO A 177 8.19 20.02 10.14
CA PRO A 177 7.04 20.92 10.17
C PRO A 177 5.77 20.29 9.59
N GLU A 178 5.91 19.46 8.56
CA GLU A 178 4.82 18.76 7.89
C GLU A 178 4.05 17.82 8.82
N ALA A 179 4.69 17.38 9.92
CA ALA A 179 4.05 16.54 10.92
C ALA A 179 3.11 17.31 11.86
N ALA A 180 3.25 18.63 11.97
CA ALA A 180 2.52 19.40 12.98
C ALA A 180 0.99 19.33 12.81
N LYS A 181 0.49 19.46 11.58
CA LYS A 181 -0.95 19.39 11.29
C LYS A 181 -1.51 17.98 11.49
N PRO A 182 -0.88 16.89 10.99
CA PRO A 182 -1.26 15.53 11.32
C PRO A 182 -1.20 15.19 12.81
N MET A 183 -0.21 15.72 13.55
CA MET A 183 -0.13 15.57 15.02
C MET A 183 -1.29 16.28 15.73
N LEU A 184 -1.68 17.46 15.25
CA LEU A 184 -2.85 18.18 15.81
C LEU A 184 -4.14 17.37 15.59
N TYR A 185 -4.28 16.74 14.42
CA TYR A 185 -5.39 15.83 14.15
C TYR A 185 -5.43 14.65 15.13
N LEU A 186 -4.29 14.00 15.38
CA LEU A 186 -4.20 12.89 16.33
C LEU A 186 -4.41 13.38 17.80
N TYR A 187 -3.98 14.59 18.12
CA TYR A 187 -4.20 15.21 19.43
C TYR A 187 -5.70 15.39 19.76
N ALA A 188 -6.53 15.64 18.75
CA ALA A 188 -7.98 15.74 18.94
C ALA A 188 -8.64 14.39 19.32
N ILE A 189 -7.92 13.28 19.27
CA ILE A 189 -8.40 11.95 19.64
C ILE A 189 -8.06 11.72 21.12
N PRO A 190 -9.04 11.61 22.04
CA PRO A 190 -8.79 11.57 23.49
C PRO A 190 -7.76 10.53 23.93
N LYS A 191 -7.79 9.35 23.30
CA LYS A 191 -6.86 8.26 23.63
C LYS A 191 -5.42 8.47 23.15
N LEU A 192 -5.19 9.37 22.20
CA LEU A 192 -3.87 9.71 21.64
C LEU A 192 -3.36 11.07 22.11
N ALA A 193 -4.21 11.83 22.80
CA ALA A 193 -3.94 13.21 23.18
C ALA A 193 -2.69 13.36 24.07
N SER A 194 -2.42 12.40 24.95
CA SER A 194 -1.26 12.46 25.86
C SER A 194 0.05 12.38 25.09
N GLU A 195 0.19 11.37 24.23
CA GLU A 195 1.40 11.10 23.46
C GLU A 195 1.65 12.20 22.42
N THR A 196 0.60 12.62 21.74
CA THR A 196 0.71 13.69 20.74
C THR A 196 0.97 15.06 21.37
N LYS A 197 0.42 15.35 22.55
CA LYS A 197 0.78 16.55 23.33
C LYS A 197 2.28 16.59 23.63
N HIS A 198 2.84 15.45 24.00
CA HIS A 198 4.27 15.36 24.31
C HIS A 198 5.13 15.70 23.09
N TRP A 199 4.72 15.28 21.89
CA TRP A 199 5.40 15.65 20.65
C TRP A 199 5.48 17.17 20.46
N PHE A 200 4.39 17.92 20.72
CA PHE A 200 4.39 19.39 20.62
C PHE A 200 5.32 20.06 21.63
N ILE A 201 5.42 19.51 22.84
CA ILE A 201 6.32 20.02 23.88
C ILE A 201 7.77 19.78 23.51
N GLU A 202 8.10 18.63 22.93
CA GLU A 202 9.47 18.28 22.55
C GLU A 202 9.90 18.92 21.24
N ASN A 203 8.97 19.27 20.35
CA ASN A 203 9.26 19.77 19.00
C ASN A 203 8.58 21.14 18.72
N PRO A 204 8.74 22.16 19.60
CA PRO A 204 8.01 23.42 19.49
C PRO A 204 8.31 24.18 18.20
N TYR A 205 9.54 24.13 17.70
CA TYR A 205 9.93 24.79 16.45
C TYR A 205 9.22 24.18 15.24
N PHE A 206 9.17 22.88 15.11
CA PHE A 206 8.45 22.19 14.04
C PHE A 206 6.94 22.44 14.15
N ALA A 207 6.42 22.48 15.37
CA ALA A 207 5.01 22.78 15.60
C ALA A 207 4.64 24.19 15.12
N ILE A 208 5.45 25.20 15.47
CA ILE A 208 5.21 26.59 15.05
C ILE A 208 5.34 26.70 13.52
N GLU A 209 6.41 26.20 12.94
CA GLU A 209 6.68 26.27 11.52
C GLU A 209 5.57 25.62 10.68
N GLY A 210 5.04 24.47 11.14
CA GLY A 210 4.00 23.74 10.40
C GLY A 210 2.58 24.25 10.64
N LEU A 211 2.29 24.91 11.79
CA LEU A 211 0.93 25.39 12.10
C LEU A 211 0.71 26.86 11.79
N VAL A 212 1.74 27.72 11.88
CA VAL A 212 1.59 29.16 11.66
C VAL A 212 1.05 29.50 10.28
N PRO A 213 1.52 28.92 9.17
CA PRO A 213 0.95 29.18 7.85
C PRO A 213 -0.54 28.90 7.79
N THR A 214 -1.00 27.80 8.39
CA THR A 214 -2.41 27.41 8.44
C THR A 214 -3.28 28.42 9.19
N VAL A 215 -2.73 29.02 10.25
CA VAL A 215 -3.43 30.03 11.06
C VAL A 215 -3.49 31.39 10.34
N LEU A 216 -2.39 31.78 9.68
CA LEU A 216 -2.26 33.07 9.00
C LEU A 216 -3.06 33.13 7.70
N ASP A 217 -3.10 32.04 6.93
CA ASP A 217 -3.83 31.96 5.68
C ASP A 217 -5.35 32.03 5.86
N GLY A 218 -5.81 31.97 7.11
CA GLY A 218 -7.22 32.16 7.48
C GLY A 218 -8.17 31.19 6.77
N ASP A 219 -7.66 30.04 6.38
CA ASP A 219 -8.44 29.06 5.63
C ASP A 219 -9.56 28.50 6.54
N LYS A 220 -10.72 29.19 6.46
CA LYS A 220 -11.96 28.82 7.17
C LYS A 220 -12.56 27.51 6.63
N LYS A 221 -11.93 26.89 5.67
CA LYS A 221 -12.29 25.55 5.22
C LYS A 221 -11.67 24.57 6.18
N SER A 222 -12.47 24.14 7.15
CA SER A 222 -12.25 22.91 7.88
C SER A 222 -11.71 21.85 6.92
N PRO A 223 -10.62 21.14 7.25
CA PRO A 223 -10.17 20.04 6.43
C PRO A 223 -11.35 19.11 6.19
N SER A 224 -11.64 18.81 4.94
CA SER A 224 -12.66 17.82 4.57
C SER A 224 -12.16 16.41 4.91
N TRP A 225 -12.10 16.13 6.20
CA TRP A 225 -11.76 14.84 6.78
C TRP A 225 -13.01 13.96 6.94
N GLN A 226 -14.02 14.19 6.12
CA GLN A 226 -15.22 13.35 6.07
C GLN A 226 -15.12 12.32 4.98
#